data_ae05c393aabc9bc314d3bce60ab8e8c5
#
_entry.id   ae05c393aabc9bc314d3bce60ab8e8c5
#
_cell.length_a   1.000
_cell.length_b   1.000
_cell.length_c   1.000
_cell.angle_alpha   90.00
_cell.angle_beta   90.00
_cell.angle_gamma   90.00
#
_symmetry.space_group_name_H-M   'P 1'
#
loop_
_entity.id
_entity.type
_entity.pdbx_description
1 polymer ?
#
loop_
_entity_poly.entity_id
_entity_poly.type
_entity_poly.pdbx_seq_one_letter_code
_entity_poly.pdbx_strand_id
1 'polypeptide(L)'
;MKNRILINALGIVDSGGFSTFKKLLSECVLDNNNSYYIICNEGVFTNSLKKKYLNFRTMEFNFIANKGFFHRIYYENFVFRTIIKKKNIGLVYNFTGTAQPFIKTLQLIKIQNLLFFSKSLDSSYIQQKKYFLWTRQIFFKRLIFRMMLQKSKYIEIQSEHAKSCLSDFINITKKVFNVKSDISLSDSEFYVPRHYDFTKKIMFLYIVGPHFDYLHKNLRDFTNAMLGISNKDLDFEINITLTIEQLNNSKVWDASLNSKTNFLGYIDDQEKMTELFCDNTILISTSVIETLGLHVIEGIKNGVITIAPDEKYANTVYGENMFKYNLFDKDSLIDTIMTLINFKMSYREKIVSIQDDLRQSEIGKFTNILDVFDEVINVQK
;
A
#
# COMPACT_ATOMS: atom_id res chain seq x y z
N MET A 1 30.00 -12.30 16.41
CA MET A 1 28.99 -11.40 17.04
C MET A 1 27.82 -11.28 16.11
N LYS A 2 26.57 -11.32 16.60
CA LYS A 2 25.39 -11.03 15.78
C LYS A 2 25.43 -9.58 15.29
N ASN A 3 25.08 -9.36 14.01
CA ASN A 3 24.94 -8.00 13.51
C ASN A 3 23.75 -7.33 14.21
N ARG A 4 23.82 -6.03 14.43
CA ARG A 4 22.73 -5.28 15.06
C ARG A 4 22.11 -4.32 14.06
N ILE A 5 20.81 -4.47 13.85
CA ILE A 5 20.02 -3.73 12.85
C ILE A 5 19.05 -2.82 13.59
N LEU A 6 19.04 -1.53 13.27
CA LEU A 6 18.00 -0.62 13.72
C LEU A 6 16.87 -0.58 12.68
N ILE A 7 15.65 -0.91 13.10
CA ILE A 7 14.46 -0.77 12.28
C ILE A 7 13.75 0.53 12.66
N ASN A 8 13.73 1.49 11.72
CA ASN A 8 13.02 2.75 11.87
C ASN A 8 11.59 2.61 11.35
N ALA A 9 10.64 2.49 12.25
CA ALA A 9 9.22 2.36 11.98
C ALA A 9 8.39 3.58 12.47
N LEU A 10 9.03 4.74 12.72
CA LEU A 10 8.39 5.95 13.24
C LEU A 10 7.32 6.56 12.31
N GLY A 11 7.29 6.20 11.05
CA GLY A 11 6.31 6.71 10.10
C GLY A 11 5.08 5.83 9.94
N ILE A 12 4.98 4.71 10.65
CA ILE A 12 3.81 3.85 10.60
C ILE A 12 2.71 4.49 11.44
N VAL A 13 1.64 4.90 10.78
CA VAL A 13 0.48 5.55 11.40
C VAL A 13 -0.84 4.91 10.96
N ASP A 14 -0.83 4.05 9.94
CA ASP A 14 -1.99 3.41 9.36
C ASP A 14 -1.90 1.87 9.35
N SER A 15 -3.01 1.25 9.02
CA SER A 15 -3.19 -0.21 9.03
C SER A 15 -2.37 -0.94 7.96
N GLY A 16 -2.28 -0.39 6.75
CA GLY A 16 -1.56 -1.03 5.65
C GLY A 16 -0.07 -1.14 5.98
N GLY A 17 0.53 -0.02 6.43
CA GLY A 17 1.91 -0.02 6.91
C GLY A 17 2.13 -0.92 8.12
N PHE A 18 1.13 -1.03 9.01
CA PHE A 18 1.22 -1.90 10.19
C PHE A 18 1.15 -3.38 9.84
N SER A 19 0.34 -3.79 8.87
CA SER A 19 0.25 -5.19 8.44
C SER A 19 1.58 -5.67 7.85
N THR A 20 2.20 -4.89 6.96
CA THR A 20 3.52 -5.20 6.41
C THR A 20 4.61 -5.19 7.48
N PHE A 21 4.50 -4.32 8.49
CA PHE A 21 5.43 -4.27 9.61
C PHE A 21 5.31 -5.50 10.51
N LYS A 22 4.10 -5.97 10.81
CA LYS A 22 3.89 -7.23 11.57
C LYS A 22 4.53 -8.42 10.85
N LYS A 23 4.44 -8.48 9.52
CA LYS A 23 5.08 -9.53 8.73
C LYS A 23 6.60 -9.47 8.86
N LEU A 24 7.21 -8.30 8.68
CA LEU A 24 8.65 -8.09 8.90
C LEU A 24 9.08 -8.56 10.29
N LEU A 25 8.35 -8.18 11.35
CA LEU A 25 8.67 -8.60 12.71
C LEU A 25 8.59 -10.11 12.89
N SER A 26 7.64 -10.77 12.25
CA SER A 26 7.52 -12.23 12.28
C SER A 26 8.70 -12.92 11.61
N GLU A 27 9.23 -12.36 10.52
CA GLU A 27 10.47 -12.83 9.87
C GLU A 27 11.68 -12.59 10.79
N CYS A 28 11.80 -11.41 11.40
CA CYS A 28 12.88 -11.10 12.33
C CYS A 28 12.91 -12.00 13.59
N VAL A 29 11.76 -12.54 14.02
CA VAL A 29 11.69 -13.53 15.11
C VAL A 29 12.43 -14.82 14.75
N LEU A 30 12.32 -15.24 13.49
CA LEU A 30 12.92 -16.46 12.98
C LEU A 30 14.42 -16.31 12.65
N ASP A 31 14.92 -15.09 12.64
CA ASP A 31 16.32 -14.80 12.31
C ASP A 31 17.25 -15.10 13.51
N ASN A 32 18.17 -16.00 13.28
CA ASN A 32 19.20 -16.37 14.26
C ASN A 32 20.53 -15.61 14.08
N ASN A 33 20.72 -14.91 12.96
CA ASN A 33 21.96 -14.26 12.59
C ASN A 33 22.08 -12.84 13.12
N ASN A 34 20.97 -12.14 13.23
CA ASN A 34 20.93 -10.72 13.56
C ASN A 34 20.21 -10.45 14.90
N SER A 35 20.32 -9.24 15.38
CA SER A 35 19.54 -8.70 16.49
C SER A 35 18.97 -7.34 16.10
N TYR A 36 17.78 -7.01 16.57
CA TYR A 36 17.00 -5.89 16.10
C TYR A 36 16.73 -4.87 17.20
N TYR A 37 17.03 -3.61 16.91
CA TYR A 37 16.61 -2.48 17.74
C TYR A 37 15.50 -1.74 16.99
N ILE A 38 14.27 -1.83 17.48
CA ILE A 38 13.07 -1.39 16.77
C ILE A 38 12.57 -0.10 17.38
N ILE A 39 12.45 0.95 16.56
CA ILE A 39 11.92 2.24 16.99
C ILE A 39 10.60 2.48 16.28
N CYS A 40 9.53 2.62 17.04
CA CYS A 40 8.18 2.86 16.52
C CYS A 40 7.42 3.88 17.38
N ASN A 41 6.35 4.45 16.82
CA ASN A 41 5.49 5.35 17.54
C ASN A 41 4.72 4.62 18.65
N GLU A 42 4.57 5.27 19.79
CA GLU A 42 3.57 4.92 20.78
C GLU A 42 2.19 5.31 20.22
N GLY A 43 1.25 4.36 20.21
CA GLY A 43 -0.07 4.58 19.62
C GLY A 43 -0.95 3.33 19.66
N VAL A 44 -1.94 3.28 18.78
CA VAL A 44 -3.00 2.25 18.74
C VAL A 44 -2.44 0.82 18.68
N PHE A 45 -1.32 0.61 17.98
CA PHE A 45 -0.72 -0.71 17.79
C PHE A 45 0.28 -1.12 18.87
N THR A 46 0.62 -0.23 19.82
CA THR A 46 1.67 -0.47 20.83
C THR A 46 1.38 -1.71 21.68
N ASN A 47 0.13 -1.87 22.13
CA ASN A 47 -0.25 -3.00 23.00
C ASN A 47 -0.17 -4.34 22.25
N SER A 48 -0.58 -4.37 20.98
CA SER A 48 -0.47 -5.55 20.12
C SER A 48 0.99 -5.97 19.92
N LEU A 49 1.88 -5.01 19.65
CA LEU A 49 3.31 -5.26 19.49
C LEU A 49 3.94 -5.74 20.80
N LYS A 50 3.64 -5.09 21.92
CA LYS A 50 4.12 -5.49 23.24
C LYS A 50 3.71 -6.91 23.58
N LYS A 51 2.44 -7.25 23.42
CA LYS A 51 1.90 -8.58 23.73
C LYS A 51 2.58 -9.69 22.91
N LYS A 52 2.87 -9.43 21.62
CA LYS A 52 3.36 -10.46 20.70
C LYS A 52 4.88 -10.58 20.66
N TYR A 53 5.62 -9.47 20.76
CA TYR A 53 7.04 -9.45 20.36
C TYR A 53 8.02 -9.05 21.48
N LEU A 54 7.58 -8.50 22.62
CA LEU A 54 8.48 -8.00 23.67
C LEU A 54 9.37 -9.08 24.33
N ASN A 55 8.94 -10.33 24.29
CA ASN A 55 9.63 -11.43 24.96
C ASN A 55 10.75 -12.07 24.11
N PHE A 56 10.92 -11.65 22.85
CA PHE A 56 11.97 -12.20 22.00
C PHE A 56 13.32 -11.55 22.29
N ARG A 57 14.30 -12.35 22.70
CA ARG A 57 15.68 -11.89 23.07
C ARG A 57 16.42 -11.21 21.92
N THR A 58 16.04 -11.49 20.67
CA THR A 58 16.64 -10.87 19.48
C THR A 58 16.09 -9.49 19.16
N MET A 59 15.01 -9.06 19.83
CA MET A 59 14.31 -7.82 19.58
C MET A 59 14.29 -6.90 20.80
N GLU A 60 14.69 -5.67 20.62
CA GLU A 60 14.59 -4.61 21.63
C GLU A 60 13.73 -3.47 21.08
N PHE A 61 12.61 -3.16 21.73
CA PHE A 61 11.67 -2.12 21.29
C PHE A 61 11.89 -0.81 22.04
N ASN A 62 11.79 0.30 21.29
CA ASN A 62 11.75 1.65 21.83
C ASN A 62 10.52 2.37 21.27
N PHE A 63 9.52 2.58 22.11
CA PHE A 63 8.28 3.27 21.78
C PHE A 63 8.43 4.76 22.09
N ILE A 64 8.11 5.61 21.08
CA ILE A 64 8.31 7.06 21.16
C ILE A 64 6.97 7.76 20.97
N ALA A 65 6.67 8.68 21.88
CA ALA A 65 5.47 9.50 21.77
C ALA A 65 5.46 10.29 20.45
N ASN A 66 4.37 10.19 19.70
CA ASN A 66 4.20 10.92 18.45
C ASN A 66 3.92 12.41 18.76
N LYS A 67 4.94 13.24 18.66
CA LYS A 67 4.86 14.71 18.86
C LYS A 67 4.88 15.48 17.52
N GLY A 68 4.54 14.81 16.41
CA GLY A 68 4.46 15.41 15.08
C GLY A 68 5.78 15.42 14.29
N PHE A 69 5.70 16.02 13.11
CA PHE A 69 6.72 15.94 12.07
C PHE A 69 8.11 16.47 12.50
N PHE A 70 8.17 17.63 13.13
CA PHE A 70 9.45 18.22 13.57
C PHE A 70 10.15 17.42 14.64
N HIS A 71 9.40 16.84 15.58
CA HIS A 71 9.94 15.95 16.60
C HIS A 71 10.53 14.69 15.97
N ARG A 72 9.86 14.13 14.97
CA ARG A 72 10.36 12.98 14.21
C ARG A 72 11.68 13.31 13.50
N ILE A 73 11.77 14.44 12.79
CA ILE A 73 13.01 14.89 12.13
C ILE A 73 14.14 15.04 13.14
N TYR A 74 13.87 15.68 14.26
CA TYR A 74 14.87 15.82 15.33
C TYR A 74 15.34 14.45 15.84
N TYR A 75 14.42 13.56 16.14
CA TYR A 75 14.71 12.25 16.67
C TYR A 75 15.53 11.41 15.68
N GLU A 76 15.10 11.32 14.43
CA GLU A 76 15.77 10.57 13.37
C GLU A 76 17.18 11.09 13.06
N ASN A 77 17.43 12.39 13.15
CA ASN A 77 18.72 12.95 12.75
C ASN A 77 19.70 13.13 13.92
N PHE A 78 19.24 13.34 15.14
CA PHE A 78 20.10 13.60 16.29
C PHE A 78 20.10 12.45 17.30
N VAL A 79 18.93 11.98 17.70
CA VAL A 79 18.83 10.92 18.73
C VAL A 79 19.32 9.58 18.18
N PHE A 80 19.00 9.26 16.92
CA PHE A 80 19.48 8.04 16.25
C PHE A 80 20.99 7.91 16.28
N ARG A 81 21.75 8.99 16.13
CA ARG A 81 23.22 8.95 16.21
C ARG A 81 23.72 8.40 17.55
N THR A 82 23.13 8.86 18.63
CA THR A 82 23.46 8.40 19.97
C THR A 82 23.09 6.93 20.17
N ILE A 83 21.91 6.53 19.69
CA ILE A 83 21.43 5.15 19.74
C ILE A 83 22.35 4.25 18.93
N ILE A 84 22.65 4.61 17.69
CA ILE A 84 23.53 3.85 16.78
C ILE A 84 24.87 3.58 17.44
N LYS A 85 25.51 4.62 18.01
CA LYS A 85 26.80 4.48 18.70
C LYS A 85 26.67 3.63 19.95
N LYS A 86 25.68 3.91 20.83
CA LYS A 86 25.51 3.20 22.12
C LYS A 86 25.16 1.73 21.94
N LYS A 87 24.37 1.41 20.91
CA LYS A 87 23.88 0.06 20.63
C LYS A 87 24.73 -0.69 19.58
N ASN A 88 25.81 -0.08 19.07
CA ASN A 88 26.68 -0.63 18.05
C ASN A 88 25.89 -1.13 16.81
N ILE A 89 25.05 -0.26 16.23
CA ILE A 89 24.20 -0.57 15.09
C ILE A 89 25.02 -0.58 13.81
N GLY A 90 25.01 -1.69 13.06
CA GLY A 90 25.70 -1.84 11.78
C GLY A 90 24.87 -1.42 10.56
N LEU A 91 23.53 -1.54 10.65
CA LEU A 91 22.60 -1.19 9.58
C LEU A 91 21.39 -0.46 10.13
N VAL A 92 20.97 0.61 9.47
CA VAL A 92 19.68 1.28 9.70
C VAL A 92 18.72 0.92 8.57
N TYR A 93 17.67 0.19 8.88
CA TYR A 93 16.59 -0.12 7.96
C TYR A 93 15.45 0.89 8.14
N ASN A 94 15.30 1.77 7.16
CA ASN A 94 14.27 2.79 7.15
C ASN A 94 12.99 2.26 6.52
N PHE A 95 12.16 1.61 7.31
CA PHE A 95 10.93 0.93 6.88
C PHE A 95 9.88 1.90 6.30
N THR A 96 9.94 3.17 6.67
CA THR A 96 8.96 4.19 6.26
C THR A 96 9.46 5.17 5.20
N GLY A 97 10.46 4.78 4.42
CA GLY A 97 10.90 5.51 3.23
C GLY A 97 11.74 6.76 3.48
N THR A 98 12.13 7.05 4.72
CA THR A 98 12.99 8.19 5.06
C THR A 98 14.45 7.76 5.22
N ALA A 99 15.39 8.62 4.84
CA ALA A 99 16.81 8.44 5.18
C ALA A 99 17.32 9.61 6.02
N GLN A 100 18.28 9.30 6.87
CA GLN A 100 18.90 10.32 7.71
C GLN A 100 20.21 10.80 7.06
N PRO A 101 20.25 12.03 6.51
CA PRO A 101 21.38 12.52 5.74
C PRO A 101 22.68 12.66 6.56
N PHE A 102 22.56 12.70 7.87
CA PHE A 102 23.68 12.92 8.79
C PHE A 102 24.17 11.65 9.50
N ILE A 103 23.65 10.49 9.16
CA ILE A 103 24.08 9.20 9.71
C ILE A 103 25.07 8.57 8.74
N LYS A 104 26.26 8.15 9.27
CA LYS A 104 27.31 7.50 8.48
C LYS A 104 27.11 5.97 8.36
N THR A 105 26.36 5.38 9.27
CA THR A 105 26.03 3.95 9.26
C THR A 105 25.27 3.60 7.99
N LEU A 106 25.43 2.38 7.48
CA LEU A 106 24.69 1.88 6.33
C LEU A 106 23.19 2.10 6.50
N GLN A 107 22.56 2.51 5.44
CA GLN A 107 21.11 2.71 5.41
C GLN A 107 20.49 1.95 4.23
N LEU A 108 19.49 1.15 4.53
CA LEU A 108 18.57 0.56 3.57
C LEU A 108 17.22 1.27 3.69
N ILE A 109 16.66 1.76 2.58
CA ILE A 109 15.40 2.48 2.56
C ILE A 109 14.36 1.65 1.84
N LYS A 110 13.24 1.37 2.50
CA LYS A 110 12.06 0.76 1.87
C LYS A 110 11.17 1.83 1.25
N ILE A 111 10.88 1.71 -0.02
CA ILE A 111 9.95 2.59 -0.73
C ILE A 111 8.56 1.95 -0.75
N GLN A 112 7.67 2.43 0.11
CA GLN A 112 6.28 2.00 0.20
C GLN A 112 5.29 3.00 -0.40
N ASN A 113 5.76 4.17 -0.81
CA ASN A 113 4.90 5.25 -1.28
C ASN A 113 5.47 5.89 -2.55
N LEU A 114 4.76 5.71 -3.65
CA LEU A 114 5.12 6.24 -4.96
C LEU A 114 4.54 7.63 -5.25
N LEU A 115 3.76 8.23 -4.36
CA LEU A 115 3.08 9.51 -4.60
C LEU A 115 4.04 10.59 -5.11
N PHE A 116 5.26 10.63 -4.56
CA PHE A 116 6.24 11.66 -4.92
C PHE A 116 6.97 11.37 -6.24
N PHE A 117 6.77 10.19 -6.81
CA PHE A 117 7.47 9.71 -8.00
C PHE A 117 6.52 9.29 -9.14
N SER A 118 5.26 9.72 -9.09
CA SER A 118 4.25 9.41 -10.10
C SER A 118 4.02 10.58 -11.06
N LYS A 119 4.23 10.34 -12.36
CA LYS A 119 3.88 11.29 -13.42
C LYS A 119 2.37 11.36 -13.65
N SER A 120 1.67 10.23 -13.52
CA SER A 120 0.19 10.18 -13.64
C SER A 120 -0.45 11.06 -12.58
N LEU A 121 0.05 11.02 -11.34
CA LEU A 121 -0.44 11.90 -10.28
C LEU A 121 -0.15 13.38 -10.56
N ASP A 122 1.03 13.72 -11.07
CA ASP A 122 1.36 15.10 -11.48
C ASP A 122 0.37 15.60 -12.53
N SER A 123 0.11 14.80 -13.57
CA SER A 123 -0.86 15.11 -14.61
C SER A 123 -2.26 15.35 -14.05
N SER A 124 -2.68 14.55 -13.07
CA SER A 124 -3.98 14.67 -12.40
C SER A 124 -4.13 16.00 -11.65
N TYR A 125 -3.09 16.43 -10.93
CA TYR A 125 -3.11 17.75 -10.27
C TYR A 125 -3.18 18.90 -11.27
N ILE A 126 -2.44 18.80 -12.38
CA ILE A 126 -2.39 19.81 -13.45
C ILE A 126 -3.75 19.90 -14.15
N GLN A 127 -4.33 18.79 -14.58
CA GLN A 127 -5.65 18.74 -15.23
C GLN A 127 -6.75 19.34 -14.36
N GLN A 128 -6.71 19.08 -13.05
CA GLN A 128 -7.66 19.66 -12.09
C GLN A 128 -7.30 21.08 -11.64
N LYS A 129 -6.28 21.72 -12.25
CA LYS A 129 -5.81 23.07 -11.93
C LYS A 129 -5.46 23.29 -10.44
N LYS A 130 -5.02 22.21 -9.76
CA LYS A 130 -4.68 22.21 -8.31
C LYS A 130 -3.18 22.48 -8.08
N TYR A 131 -2.61 23.45 -8.78
CA TYR A 131 -1.16 23.75 -8.78
C TYR A 131 -0.60 24.04 -7.38
N PHE A 132 -1.32 24.83 -6.57
CA PHE A 132 -0.89 25.13 -5.20
C PHE A 132 -0.81 23.88 -4.32
N LEU A 133 -1.82 23.01 -4.42
CA LEU A 133 -1.83 21.73 -3.68
C LEU A 133 -0.71 20.81 -4.17
N TRP A 134 -0.48 20.72 -5.48
CA TRP A 134 0.62 19.97 -6.06
C TRP A 134 1.97 20.44 -5.51
N THR A 135 2.24 21.75 -5.53
CA THR A 135 3.49 22.33 -5.03
C THR A 135 3.71 21.95 -3.56
N ARG A 136 2.68 22.13 -2.71
CA ARG A 136 2.76 21.87 -1.26
C ARG A 136 2.85 20.37 -0.94
N GLN A 137 2.07 19.53 -1.61
CA GLN A 137 1.93 18.11 -1.24
C GLN A 137 2.92 17.21 -1.96
N ILE A 138 3.34 17.56 -3.17
CA ILE A 138 4.18 16.72 -4.02
C ILE A 138 5.56 17.34 -4.23
N PHE A 139 5.66 18.53 -4.81
CA PHE A 139 6.93 19.10 -5.28
C PHE A 139 7.99 19.22 -4.17
N PHE A 140 7.67 19.89 -3.05
CA PHE A 140 8.63 20.04 -1.96
C PHE A 140 9.01 18.72 -1.29
N LYS A 141 8.03 17.83 -1.11
CA LYS A 141 8.29 16.51 -0.54
C LYS A 141 9.17 15.67 -1.47
N ARG A 142 8.90 15.71 -2.79
CA ARG A 142 9.74 15.05 -3.81
C ARG A 142 11.19 15.51 -3.73
N LEU A 143 11.42 16.83 -3.61
CA LEU A 143 12.78 17.37 -3.49
C LEU A 143 13.50 16.83 -2.25
N ILE A 144 12.83 16.84 -1.10
CA ILE A 144 13.37 16.29 0.16
C ILE A 144 13.67 14.79 0.02
N PHE A 145 12.72 14.00 -0.51
CA PHE A 145 12.92 12.57 -0.72
C PHE A 145 14.05 12.28 -1.70
N ARG A 146 14.17 13.06 -2.78
CA ARG A 146 15.29 12.95 -3.72
C ARG A 146 16.63 13.14 -3.01
N MET A 147 16.77 14.16 -2.17
CA MET A 147 18.00 14.38 -1.40
C MET A 147 18.27 13.23 -0.42
N MET A 148 17.25 12.70 0.25
CA MET A 148 17.39 11.56 1.16
C MET A 148 17.83 10.30 0.39
N LEU A 149 17.20 9.98 -0.72
CA LEU A 149 17.53 8.84 -1.54
C LEU A 149 18.95 8.92 -2.12
N GLN A 150 19.45 10.11 -2.44
CA GLN A 150 20.83 10.29 -2.87
C GLN A 150 21.88 9.93 -1.81
N LYS A 151 21.52 9.97 -0.53
CA LYS A 151 22.41 9.64 0.58
C LYS A 151 22.42 8.15 0.95
N SER A 152 21.39 7.41 0.58
CA SER A 152 21.34 5.96 0.81
C SER A 152 22.06 5.18 -0.27
N LYS A 153 22.75 4.12 0.10
CA LYS A 153 23.40 3.19 -0.84
C LYS A 153 22.49 2.06 -1.29
N TYR A 154 21.43 1.78 -0.53
CA TYR A 154 20.56 0.64 -0.76
C TYR A 154 19.09 1.07 -0.69
N ILE A 155 18.29 0.57 -1.62
CA ILE A 155 16.88 0.87 -1.73
C ILE A 155 16.13 -0.45 -1.92
N GLU A 156 15.15 -0.69 -1.08
CA GLU A 156 14.17 -1.76 -1.25
C GLU A 156 12.94 -1.22 -1.96
N ILE A 157 12.45 -1.96 -2.92
CA ILE A 157 11.23 -1.66 -3.68
C ILE A 157 10.31 -2.89 -3.66
N GLN A 158 9.04 -2.68 -3.94
CA GLN A 158 8.03 -3.73 -3.89
C GLN A 158 7.59 -4.24 -5.27
N SER A 159 7.94 -3.52 -6.35
CA SER A 159 7.56 -3.88 -7.72
C SER A 159 8.50 -3.23 -8.75
N GLU A 160 8.55 -3.81 -9.96
CA GLU A 160 9.29 -3.22 -11.09
C GLU A 160 8.68 -1.86 -11.52
N HIS A 161 7.36 -1.68 -11.33
CA HIS A 161 6.75 -0.37 -11.52
C HIS A 161 7.36 0.68 -10.57
N ALA A 162 7.56 0.33 -9.30
CA ALA A 162 8.20 1.23 -8.33
C ALA A 162 9.62 1.61 -8.76
N LYS A 163 10.39 0.67 -9.30
CA LYS A 163 11.72 0.92 -9.86
C LYS A 163 11.68 1.86 -11.06
N SER A 164 10.76 1.64 -11.98
CA SER A 164 10.55 2.51 -13.14
C SER A 164 10.21 3.94 -12.71
N CYS A 165 9.28 4.12 -11.77
CA CYS A 165 8.92 5.42 -11.23
C CYS A 165 10.12 6.13 -10.58
N LEU A 166 10.92 5.42 -9.81
CA LEU A 166 12.10 6.01 -9.17
C LEU A 166 13.15 6.43 -10.20
N SER A 167 13.41 5.60 -11.23
CA SER A 167 14.41 5.89 -12.26
C SER A 167 14.10 7.14 -13.08
N ASP A 168 12.83 7.51 -13.22
CA ASP A 168 12.39 8.74 -13.88
C ASP A 168 12.80 10.02 -13.13
N PHE A 169 13.03 9.93 -11.83
CA PHE A 169 13.28 11.10 -10.97
C PHE A 169 14.67 11.14 -10.33
N ILE A 170 15.32 9.99 -10.21
CA ILE A 170 16.65 9.85 -9.63
C ILE A 170 17.52 8.95 -10.50
N ASN A 171 18.79 9.32 -10.64
CA ASN A 171 19.76 8.41 -11.24
C ASN A 171 20.04 7.26 -10.28
N ILE A 172 19.52 6.08 -10.60
CA ILE A 172 19.70 4.86 -9.80
C ILE A 172 21.05 4.23 -10.17
N THR A 173 22.14 4.82 -9.72
CA THR A 173 23.46 4.16 -9.69
C THR A 173 23.60 3.25 -8.47
N LYS A 174 22.54 3.14 -7.67
CA LYS A 174 22.51 2.46 -6.40
C LYS A 174 22.02 1.05 -6.55
N LYS A 175 22.46 0.16 -5.67
CA LYS A 175 21.93 -1.18 -5.60
C LYS A 175 20.45 -1.12 -5.18
N VAL A 176 19.59 -1.66 -6.02
CA VAL A 176 18.14 -1.72 -5.77
C VAL A 176 17.79 -3.17 -5.54
N PHE A 177 17.10 -3.42 -4.43
CA PHE A 177 16.58 -4.73 -4.09
C PHE A 177 15.07 -4.74 -4.28
N ASN A 178 14.56 -5.78 -4.89
CA ASN A 178 13.13 -6.06 -4.94
C ASN A 178 12.86 -7.25 -4.03
N VAL A 179 11.94 -7.11 -3.10
CA VAL A 179 11.78 -8.05 -2.00
C VAL A 179 10.36 -8.62 -1.93
N LYS A 180 10.29 -9.91 -1.70
CA LYS A 180 9.04 -10.68 -1.61
C LYS A 180 8.20 -10.41 -0.34
N SER A 181 8.67 -9.65 0.62
CA SER A 181 8.20 -9.69 2.01
C SER A 181 6.75 -9.28 2.27
N ASP A 182 6.11 -8.55 1.37
CA ASP A 182 4.81 -7.93 1.70
C ASP A 182 3.59 -8.75 1.28
N ILE A 183 3.75 -9.71 0.38
CA ILE A 183 2.65 -10.53 -0.14
C ILE A 183 3.10 -11.98 -0.24
N SER A 184 2.23 -12.91 0.13
CA SER A 184 2.34 -14.32 -0.23
C SER A 184 1.47 -14.58 -1.46
N LEU A 185 2.04 -15.27 -2.44
CA LEU A 185 1.36 -15.71 -3.67
C LEU A 185 1.41 -17.24 -3.81
N SER A 186 1.36 -17.96 -2.69
CA SER A 186 1.26 -19.42 -2.72
C SER A 186 -0.10 -19.85 -3.26
N ASP A 187 -0.14 -20.95 -4.00
CA ASP A 187 -1.38 -21.47 -4.62
C ASP A 187 -2.49 -21.73 -3.60
N SER A 188 -2.13 -22.14 -2.39
CA SER A 188 -3.08 -22.36 -1.29
C SER A 188 -3.83 -21.10 -0.82
N GLU A 189 -3.40 -19.93 -1.26
CA GLU A 189 -4.01 -18.66 -0.88
C GLU A 189 -4.96 -18.09 -1.96
N PHE A 190 -5.11 -18.77 -3.10
CA PHE A 190 -6.03 -18.39 -4.15
C PHE A 190 -7.33 -19.18 -4.05
N TYR A 191 -8.42 -18.46 -3.88
CA TYR A 191 -9.75 -19.06 -3.84
C TYR A 191 -10.32 -19.20 -5.26
N VAL A 192 -11.21 -20.15 -5.44
CA VAL A 192 -11.97 -20.29 -6.69
C VAL A 192 -12.78 -19.03 -6.99
N PRO A 193 -13.01 -18.69 -8.27
CA PRO A 193 -13.84 -17.54 -8.64
C PRO A 193 -15.21 -17.59 -7.97
N ARG A 194 -15.62 -16.49 -7.36
CA ARG A 194 -16.94 -16.33 -6.72
C ARG A 194 -18.06 -16.48 -7.73
N HIS A 195 -19.23 -16.83 -7.24
CA HIS A 195 -20.42 -16.94 -8.06
C HIS A 195 -21.09 -15.58 -8.23
N TYR A 196 -21.55 -15.28 -9.47
CA TYR A 196 -22.29 -14.07 -9.78
C TYR A 196 -23.64 -14.41 -10.40
N ASP A 197 -24.70 -13.90 -9.80
CA ASP A 197 -26.05 -13.87 -10.32
C ASP A 197 -26.49 -12.40 -10.41
N PHE A 198 -26.28 -11.80 -11.57
CA PHE A 198 -26.56 -10.38 -11.81
C PHE A 198 -28.08 -10.04 -11.83
N THR A 199 -28.94 -11.02 -11.63
CA THR A 199 -30.38 -10.80 -11.37
C THR A 199 -30.66 -10.50 -9.90
N LYS A 200 -29.69 -10.72 -9.03
CA LYS A 200 -29.74 -10.46 -7.60
C LYS A 200 -28.95 -9.20 -7.26
N LYS A 201 -29.10 -8.75 -6.01
CA LYS A 201 -28.38 -7.61 -5.47
C LYS A 201 -26.88 -7.77 -5.64
N ILE A 202 -26.22 -6.75 -6.20
CA ILE A 202 -24.79 -6.64 -6.37
C ILE A 202 -24.19 -5.84 -5.22
N MET A 203 -23.09 -6.33 -4.67
CA MET A 203 -22.33 -5.65 -3.61
C MET A 203 -21.12 -4.95 -4.22
N PHE A 204 -21.11 -3.62 -4.24
CA PHE A 204 -19.92 -2.85 -4.61
C PHE A 204 -19.05 -2.62 -3.38
N LEU A 205 -17.86 -3.17 -3.38
CA LEU A 205 -16.89 -3.04 -2.28
C LEU A 205 -15.84 -1.99 -2.61
N TYR A 206 -15.69 -1.01 -1.71
CA TYR A 206 -14.67 0.03 -1.81
C TYR A 206 -13.81 0.07 -0.55
N ILE A 207 -12.58 -0.43 -0.66
CA ILE A 207 -11.63 -0.50 0.47
C ILE A 207 -10.66 0.67 0.38
N VAL A 208 -10.74 1.57 1.36
CA VAL A 208 -9.88 2.75 1.42
C VAL A 208 -9.54 3.12 2.87
N GLY A 209 -8.33 3.63 3.09
CA GLY A 209 -7.90 4.07 4.41
C GLY A 209 -8.30 5.52 4.74
N PRO A 210 -7.84 6.06 5.88
CA PRO A 210 -8.26 7.37 6.42
C PRO A 210 -7.89 8.58 5.54
N HIS A 211 -7.04 8.39 4.55
CA HIS A 211 -6.64 9.44 3.58
C HIS A 211 -7.42 9.36 2.26
N PHE A 212 -8.68 8.95 2.34
CA PHE A 212 -9.59 8.73 1.21
C PHE A 212 -9.87 9.99 0.36
N ASP A 213 -9.77 11.18 0.94
CA ASP A 213 -9.99 12.48 0.29
C ASP A 213 -8.78 12.98 -0.52
N TYR A 214 -7.65 12.28 -0.44
CA TYR A 214 -6.48 12.62 -1.24
C TYR A 214 -6.73 12.30 -2.72
N LEU A 215 -6.23 13.18 -3.60
CA LEU A 215 -6.45 13.08 -5.04
C LEU A 215 -6.04 11.73 -5.62
N HIS A 216 -5.00 11.11 -5.07
CA HIS A 216 -4.54 9.80 -5.55
C HIS A 216 -5.48 8.64 -5.24
N LYS A 217 -6.39 8.77 -4.27
CA LYS A 217 -7.43 7.76 -3.99
C LYS A 217 -8.64 7.89 -4.89
N ASN A 218 -8.84 9.08 -5.45
CA ASN A 218 -9.83 9.38 -6.47
C ASN A 218 -11.26 8.87 -6.14
N LEU A 219 -11.70 9.07 -4.90
CA LEU A 219 -13.07 8.73 -4.46
C LEU A 219 -14.15 9.30 -5.39
N ARG A 220 -13.83 10.38 -6.13
CA ARG A 220 -14.75 11.02 -7.09
C ARG A 220 -15.21 10.08 -8.19
N ASP A 221 -14.31 9.30 -8.79
CA ASP A 221 -14.68 8.36 -9.87
C ASP A 221 -15.61 7.27 -9.32
N PHE A 222 -15.34 6.77 -8.12
CA PHE A 222 -16.23 5.83 -7.45
C PHE A 222 -17.63 6.43 -7.20
N THR A 223 -17.69 7.62 -6.60
CA THR A 223 -18.98 8.30 -6.31
C THR A 223 -19.77 8.56 -7.58
N ASN A 224 -19.10 9.09 -8.64
CA ASN A 224 -19.76 9.34 -9.92
C ASN A 224 -20.30 8.06 -10.56
N ALA A 225 -19.57 6.96 -10.48
CA ALA A 225 -20.01 5.67 -11.02
C ALA A 225 -21.23 5.15 -10.24
N MET A 226 -21.22 5.20 -8.92
CA MET A 226 -22.35 4.76 -8.10
C MET A 226 -23.61 5.61 -8.34
N LEU A 227 -23.46 6.92 -8.53
CA LEU A 227 -24.55 7.81 -8.93
C LEU A 227 -25.09 7.47 -10.33
N GLY A 228 -24.19 7.22 -11.29
CA GLY A 228 -24.59 6.79 -12.64
C GLY A 228 -25.35 5.47 -12.64
N ILE A 229 -24.91 4.51 -11.84
CA ILE A 229 -25.56 3.20 -11.68
C ILE A 229 -26.88 3.31 -10.92
N SER A 230 -27.01 4.22 -9.96
CA SER A 230 -28.27 4.42 -9.23
C SER A 230 -29.43 4.90 -10.13
N ASN A 231 -29.11 5.44 -11.31
CA ASN A 231 -30.09 5.81 -12.33
C ASN A 231 -30.42 4.66 -13.32
N LYS A 232 -29.84 3.49 -13.10
CA LYS A 232 -30.13 2.27 -13.87
C LYS A 232 -31.04 1.36 -13.05
N ASP A 233 -31.76 0.48 -13.73
CA ASP A 233 -32.59 -0.54 -13.09
C ASP A 233 -31.71 -1.69 -12.58
N LEU A 234 -30.94 -1.40 -11.51
CA LEU A 234 -30.01 -2.34 -10.89
C LEU A 234 -30.18 -2.32 -9.38
N ASP A 235 -30.40 -3.49 -8.80
CA ASP A 235 -30.40 -3.66 -7.33
C ASP A 235 -28.96 -3.80 -6.84
N PHE A 236 -28.51 -2.83 -6.07
CA PHE A 236 -27.14 -2.85 -5.53
C PHE A 236 -27.03 -2.22 -4.15
N GLU A 237 -25.96 -2.55 -3.49
CA GLU A 237 -25.54 -2.01 -2.21
C GLU A 237 -24.05 -1.70 -2.23
N ILE A 238 -23.61 -0.70 -1.46
CA ILE A 238 -22.21 -0.27 -1.36
C ILE A 238 -21.67 -0.66 0.02
N ASN A 239 -20.59 -1.40 0.07
CA ASN A 239 -19.80 -1.63 1.26
C ASN A 239 -18.53 -0.76 1.21
N ILE A 240 -18.40 0.20 2.14
CA ILE A 240 -17.26 1.12 2.17
C ILE A 240 -16.58 1.12 3.54
N THR A 241 -15.24 1.01 3.54
CA THR A 241 -14.43 1.00 4.77
C THR A 241 -14.20 2.40 5.37
N LEU A 242 -15.20 3.27 5.28
CA LEU A 242 -15.25 4.60 5.88
C LEU A 242 -16.48 4.73 6.76
N THR A 243 -16.43 5.66 7.72
CA THR A 243 -17.60 6.02 8.51
C THR A 243 -18.46 7.05 7.77
N ILE A 244 -19.73 7.16 8.15
CA ILE A 244 -20.64 8.17 7.58
C ILE A 244 -20.12 9.59 7.84
N GLU A 245 -19.50 9.84 9.01
CA GLU A 245 -18.95 11.15 9.37
C GLU A 245 -17.77 11.52 8.46
N GLN A 246 -16.91 10.55 8.12
CA GLN A 246 -15.80 10.77 7.19
C GLN A 246 -16.31 11.15 5.82
N LEU A 247 -17.31 10.47 5.30
CA LEU A 247 -17.90 10.75 3.98
C LEU A 247 -18.71 12.03 3.95
N ASN A 248 -19.47 12.34 4.98
CA ASN A 248 -20.22 13.62 5.07
C ASN A 248 -19.27 14.84 5.09
N ASN A 249 -18.05 14.67 5.60
CA ASN A 249 -17.02 15.71 5.55
C ASN A 249 -16.29 15.77 4.19
N SER A 250 -16.51 14.79 3.30
CA SER A 250 -15.94 14.77 1.95
C SER A 250 -16.71 15.72 1.03
N LYS A 251 -15.96 16.45 0.19
CA LYS A 251 -16.58 17.31 -0.85
C LYS A 251 -16.97 16.56 -2.13
N VAL A 252 -16.73 15.26 -2.17
CA VAL A 252 -16.94 14.45 -3.38
C VAL A 252 -17.96 13.35 -3.19
N TRP A 253 -18.34 13.01 -1.96
CA TRP A 253 -19.41 12.06 -1.67
C TRP A 253 -20.78 12.70 -1.83
N ASP A 254 -21.72 11.97 -2.38
CA ASP A 254 -23.11 12.41 -2.53
C ASP A 254 -24.01 11.67 -1.52
N ALA A 255 -24.72 12.42 -0.70
CA ALA A 255 -25.57 11.89 0.37
C ALA A 255 -26.77 11.06 -0.15
N SER A 256 -27.15 11.19 -1.41
CA SER A 256 -28.21 10.36 -2.02
C SER A 256 -27.84 8.87 -2.04
N LEU A 257 -26.54 8.55 -1.99
CA LEU A 257 -26.06 7.17 -1.91
C LEU A 257 -26.14 6.57 -0.50
N ASN A 258 -26.40 7.37 0.54
CA ASN A 258 -26.36 6.89 1.93
C ASN A 258 -27.36 5.75 2.20
N SER A 259 -28.53 5.78 1.57
CA SER A 259 -29.56 4.73 1.73
C SER A 259 -29.14 3.37 1.14
N LYS A 260 -28.16 3.35 0.27
CA LYS A 260 -27.60 2.16 -0.38
C LYS A 260 -26.23 1.78 0.16
N THR A 261 -25.73 2.44 1.22
CA THR A 261 -24.35 2.31 1.67
C THR A 261 -24.25 1.77 3.10
N ASN A 262 -23.47 0.71 3.26
CA ASN A 262 -23.02 0.19 4.54
C ASN A 262 -21.67 0.83 4.89
N PHE A 263 -21.67 1.66 5.91
CA PHE A 263 -20.47 2.35 6.41
C PHE A 263 -19.76 1.46 7.42
N LEU A 264 -18.80 0.67 6.94
CA LEU A 264 -18.12 -0.35 7.73
C LEU A 264 -17.08 0.25 8.70
N GLY A 265 -16.62 1.47 8.42
CA GLY A 265 -15.50 2.05 9.15
C GLY A 265 -14.20 1.29 8.93
N TYR A 266 -13.24 1.52 9.82
CA TYR A 266 -11.95 0.85 9.75
C TYR A 266 -12.04 -0.62 10.20
N ILE A 267 -11.54 -1.54 9.38
CA ILE A 267 -11.48 -2.97 9.67
C ILE A 267 -10.01 -3.37 9.85
N ASP A 268 -9.62 -3.81 11.04
CA ASP A 268 -8.27 -4.29 11.40
C ASP A 268 -8.18 -5.82 11.47
N ASP A 269 -9.31 -6.49 11.42
CA ASP A 269 -9.46 -7.93 11.49
C ASP A 269 -9.43 -8.53 10.07
N GLN A 270 -8.44 -9.40 9.81
CA GLN A 270 -8.27 -10.04 8.51
C GLN A 270 -9.43 -10.99 8.17
N GLU A 271 -10.01 -11.67 9.15
CA GLU A 271 -11.15 -12.57 8.93
C GLU A 271 -12.37 -11.77 8.47
N LYS A 272 -12.70 -10.69 9.20
CA LYS A 272 -13.79 -9.78 8.80
C LYS A 272 -13.57 -9.14 7.43
N MET A 273 -12.31 -8.82 7.09
CA MET A 273 -11.99 -8.30 5.76
C MET A 273 -12.25 -9.37 4.69
N THR A 274 -11.91 -10.62 4.95
CA THR A 274 -12.12 -11.74 4.02
C THR A 274 -13.61 -12.04 3.81
N GLU A 275 -14.45 -11.88 4.83
CA GLU A 275 -15.90 -12.05 4.74
C GLU A 275 -16.56 -11.08 3.73
N LEU A 276 -15.95 -9.94 3.46
CA LEU A 276 -16.45 -8.99 2.45
C LEU A 276 -16.29 -9.48 1.01
N PHE A 277 -15.40 -10.44 0.77
CA PHE A 277 -15.16 -11.05 -0.54
C PHE A 277 -16.09 -12.24 -0.76
N CYS A 278 -17.39 -12.00 -0.80
CA CYS A 278 -18.43 -13.01 -0.99
C CYS A 278 -18.96 -13.04 -2.43
N ASP A 279 -19.92 -13.93 -2.72
CA ASP A 279 -20.63 -13.98 -4.00
C ASP A 279 -21.31 -12.65 -4.30
N ASN A 280 -21.46 -12.31 -5.56
CA ASN A 280 -22.00 -11.04 -6.06
C ASN A 280 -21.22 -9.78 -5.62
N THR A 281 -20.00 -9.92 -5.07
CA THR A 281 -19.17 -8.76 -4.70
C THR A 281 -18.28 -8.34 -5.87
N ILE A 282 -18.32 -7.05 -6.22
CA ILE A 282 -17.41 -6.41 -7.16
C ILE A 282 -16.53 -5.42 -6.36
N LEU A 283 -15.23 -5.69 -6.30
CA LEU A 283 -14.26 -4.76 -5.70
C LEU A 283 -13.89 -3.70 -6.72
N ILE A 284 -13.96 -2.44 -6.31
CA ILE A 284 -13.57 -1.29 -7.14
C ILE A 284 -12.41 -0.56 -6.48
N SER A 285 -11.34 -0.38 -7.23
CA SER A 285 -10.21 0.48 -6.88
C SER A 285 -10.15 1.66 -7.84
N THR A 286 -10.06 2.88 -7.30
CA THR A 286 -9.97 4.11 -8.12
C THR A 286 -8.66 4.85 -7.93
N SER A 287 -7.69 4.24 -7.29
CA SER A 287 -6.40 4.88 -7.00
C SER A 287 -5.62 5.24 -8.27
N VAL A 288 -5.19 6.49 -8.38
CA VAL A 288 -4.35 6.97 -9.50
C VAL A 288 -2.97 6.32 -9.49
N ILE A 289 -2.47 5.97 -8.32
CA ILE A 289 -1.20 5.30 -8.13
C ILE A 289 -1.23 4.44 -6.88
N GLU A 290 -0.72 3.23 -6.98
CA GLU A 290 -0.43 2.34 -5.85
C GLU A 290 0.98 1.76 -5.99
N THR A 291 1.57 1.36 -4.88
CA THR A 291 2.83 0.60 -4.90
C THR A 291 2.56 -0.87 -5.19
N LEU A 292 1.61 -1.44 -4.45
CA LEU A 292 1.10 -2.80 -4.61
C LEU A 292 -0.42 -2.84 -4.67
N GLY A 293 -1.13 -1.94 -3.97
CA GLY A 293 -2.59 -1.97 -3.87
C GLY A 293 -3.08 -3.27 -3.22
N LEU A 294 -2.67 -3.53 -1.98
CA LEU A 294 -2.92 -4.79 -1.28
C LEU A 294 -4.40 -5.24 -1.33
N HIS A 295 -5.34 -4.29 -1.22
CA HIS A 295 -6.76 -4.58 -1.30
C HIS A 295 -7.19 -5.18 -2.66
N VAL A 296 -6.56 -4.74 -3.76
CA VAL A 296 -6.80 -5.29 -5.10
C VAL A 296 -6.27 -6.72 -5.19
N ILE A 297 -5.06 -6.95 -4.68
CA ILE A 297 -4.45 -8.27 -4.63
C ILE A 297 -5.29 -9.22 -3.78
N GLU A 298 -5.80 -8.76 -2.64
CA GLU A 298 -6.70 -9.54 -1.78
C GLU A 298 -8.01 -9.89 -2.51
N GLY A 299 -8.60 -8.95 -3.25
CA GLY A 299 -9.77 -9.20 -4.08
C GLY A 299 -9.51 -10.28 -5.15
N ILE A 300 -8.40 -10.16 -5.88
CA ILE A 300 -8.00 -11.16 -6.89
C ILE A 300 -7.80 -12.54 -6.25
N LYS A 301 -7.08 -12.63 -5.13
CA LYS A 301 -6.84 -13.87 -4.39
C LYS A 301 -8.14 -14.52 -3.93
N ASN A 302 -9.10 -13.72 -3.48
CA ASN A 302 -10.41 -14.19 -3.03
C ASN A 302 -11.39 -14.51 -4.17
N GLY A 303 -10.96 -14.37 -5.44
CA GLY A 303 -11.75 -14.74 -6.60
C GLY A 303 -12.94 -13.82 -6.88
N VAL A 304 -12.93 -12.57 -6.40
CA VAL A 304 -13.98 -11.60 -6.72
C VAL A 304 -13.63 -10.80 -7.97
N ILE A 305 -14.65 -10.37 -8.72
CA ILE A 305 -14.46 -9.41 -9.81
C ILE A 305 -13.82 -8.16 -9.21
N THR A 306 -12.67 -7.79 -9.74
CA THR A 306 -11.91 -6.63 -9.27
C THR A 306 -11.66 -5.69 -10.43
N ILE A 307 -12.15 -4.44 -10.31
CA ILE A 307 -12.00 -3.38 -11.31
C ILE A 307 -10.93 -2.41 -10.82
N ALA A 308 -9.97 -2.08 -11.67
CA ALA A 308 -8.91 -1.13 -11.38
C ALA A 308 -8.72 -0.16 -12.55
N PRO A 309 -8.06 1.00 -12.34
CA PRO A 309 -7.74 1.90 -13.44
C PRO A 309 -6.80 1.27 -14.47
N ASP A 310 -6.93 1.63 -15.74
CA ASP A 310 -5.97 1.28 -16.79
C ASP A 310 -4.71 2.15 -16.64
N GLU A 311 -3.95 1.86 -15.62
CA GLU A 311 -2.71 2.56 -15.29
C GLU A 311 -1.51 1.60 -15.30
N LYS A 312 -0.34 2.14 -15.60
CA LYS A 312 0.89 1.34 -15.70
C LYS A 312 1.16 0.49 -14.46
N TYR A 313 0.85 1.02 -13.27
CA TYR A 313 1.04 0.25 -12.03
C TYR A 313 0.10 -0.96 -11.96
N ALA A 314 -1.15 -0.80 -12.38
CA ALA A 314 -2.13 -1.87 -12.33
C ALA A 314 -1.75 -3.00 -13.30
N ASN A 315 -1.34 -2.65 -14.52
CA ASN A 315 -0.88 -3.59 -15.54
C ASN A 315 0.37 -4.36 -15.08
N THR A 316 1.32 -3.66 -14.45
CA THR A 316 2.56 -4.30 -13.97
C THR A 316 2.34 -5.18 -12.74
N VAL A 317 1.43 -4.78 -11.83
CA VAL A 317 1.24 -5.48 -10.55
C VAL A 317 0.20 -6.59 -10.65
N TYR A 318 -0.91 -6.34 -11.35
CA TYR A 318 -2.07 -7.26 -11.39
C TYR A 318 -2.20 -8.01 -12.72
N GLY A 319 -1.42 -7.61 -13.74
CA GLY A 319 -1.47 -8.18 -15.08
C GLY A 319 -2.39 -7.43 -16.06
N GLU A 320 -2.25 -7.82 -17.33
CA GLU A 320 -2.96 -7.16 -18.43
C GLU A 320 -4.44 -7.56 -18.54
N ASN A 321 -4.82 -8.70 -17.95
CA ASN A 321 -6.18 -9.27 -18.05
C ASN A 321 -7.19 -8.63 -17.07
N MET A 322 -6.81 -7.66 -16.24
CA MET A 322 -7.71 -6.98 -15.31
C MET A 322 -8.97 -6.40 -15.99
N PHE A 323 -10.05 -6.29 -15.23
CA PHE A 323 -11.16 -5.41 -15.61
C PHE A 323 -10.72 -3.96 -15.39
N LYS A 324 -10.69 -3.17 -16.46
CA LYS A 324 -10.07 -1.84 -16.46
C LYS A 324 -11.06 -0.75 -16.82
N TYR A 325 -10.80 0.45 -16.31
CA TYR A 325 -11.50 1.67 -16.70
C TYR A 325 -10.51 2.83 -16.82
N ASN A 326 -10.86 3.88 -17.58
CA ASN A 326 -10.02 5.06 -17.76
C ASN A 326 -10.26 6.06 -16.62
N LEU A 327 -9.19 6.44 -15.91
CA LEU A 327 -9.24 7.43 -14.82
C LEU A 327 -9.79 8.78 -15.31
N PHE A 328 -10.61 9.42 -14.47
CA PHE A 328 -11.21 10.74 -14.72
C PHE A 328 -12.17 10.78 -15.92
N ASP A 329 -12.43 9.66 -16.56
CA ASP A 329 -13.51 9.52 -17.53
C ASP A 329 -14.79 9.17 -16.78
N LYS A 330 -15.78 10.08 -16.86
CA LYS A 330 -16.99 10.00 -16.06
C LYS A 330 -17.81 8.73 -16.30
N ASP A 331 -17.80 8.24 -17.54
CA ASP A 331 -18.65 7.13 -17.95
C ASP A 331 -17.88 5.79 -18.02
N SER A 332 -16.56 5.82 -18.12
CA SER A 332 -15.75 4.62 -18.33
C SER A 332 -15.93 3.55 -17.23
N LEU A 333 -15.98 3.93 -15.96
CA LEU A 333 -16.22 2.96 -14.88
C LEU A 333 -17.66 2.41 -14.92
N ILE A 334 -18.64 3.26 -15.24
CA ILE A 334 -20.03 2.85 -15.41
C ILE A 334 -20.13 1.84 -16.56
N ASP A 335 -19.53 2.14 -17.70
CA ASP A 335 -19.56 1.29 -18.89
C ASP A 335 -18.88 -0.05 -18.63
N THR A 336 -17.76 -0.06 -17.89
CA THR A 336 -17.09 -1.29 -17.48
C THR A 336 -18.01 -2.16 -16.62
N ILE A 337 -18.67 -1.58 -15.61
CA ILE A 337 -19.60 -2.30 -14.73
C ILE A 337 -20.81 -2.81 -15.53
N MET A 338 -21.42 -1.96 -16.37
CA MET A 338 -22.59 -2.35 -17.15
C MET A 338 -22.27 -3.41 -18.21
N THR A 339 -21.08 -3.36 -18.79
CA THR A 339 -20.57 -4.40 -19.70
C THR A 339 -20.47 -5.74 -19.00
N LEU A 340 -19.90 -5.78 -17.79
CA LEU A 340 -19.81 -7.01 -16.99
C LEU A 340 -21.18 -7.62 -16.70
N ILE A 341 -22.16 -6.79 -16.34
CA ILE A 341 -23.51 -7.22 -15.97
C ILE A 341 -24.29 -7.70 -17.18
N ASN A 342 -24.28 -6.94 -18.28
CA ASN A 342 -25.12 -7.18 -19.46
C ASN A 342 -24.65 -8.32 -20.36
N PHE A 343 -23.32 -8.45 -20.53
CA PHE A 343 -22.80 -9.41 -21.51
C PHE A 343 -22.58 -10.82 -20.93
N LYS A 344 -22.88 -11.07 -19.65
CA LYS A 344 -22.68 -12.37 -18.98
C LYS A 344 -21.36 -13.02 -19.39
N MET A 345 -20.32 -12.17 -19.56
CA MET A 345 -19.01 -12.63 -19.98
C MET A 345 -18.62 -13.82 -19.12
N SER A 346 -17.78 -14.70 -19.64
CA SER A 346 -17.22 -15.80 -18.84
C SER A 346 -16.26 -15.22 -17.79
N TYR A 347 -16.85 -14.46 -16.85
CA TYR A 347 -16.14 -13.77 -15.77
C TYR A 347 -15.23 -14.75 -15.00
N ARG A 348 -15.65 -16.03 -14.89
CA ARG A 348 -14.87 -17.06 -14.20
C ARG A 348 -13.53 -17.29 -14.87
N GLU A 349 -13.51 -17.49 -16.19
CA GLU A 349 -12.25 -17.70 -16.94
C GLU A 349 -11.37 -16.45 -16.84
N LYS A 350 -11.99 -15.28 -16.92
CA LYS A 350 -11.25 -14.03 -16.79
C LYS A 350 -10.67 -13.83 -15.37
N ILE A 351 -11.41 -14.17 -14.31
CA ILE A 351 -10.87 -14.14 -12.93
C ILE A 351 -9.70 -15.10 -12.80
N VAL A 352 -9.81 -16.33 -13.34
CA VAL A 352 -8.70 -17.31 -13.33
C VAL A 352 -7.49 -16.73 -14.07
N SER A 353 -7.69 -16.14 -15.25
CA SER A 353 -6.60 -15.49 -16.00
C SER A 353 -5.93 -14.36 -15.22
N ILE A 354 -6.71 -13.53 -14.51
CA ILE A 354 -6.17 -12.47 -13.63
C ILE A 354 -5.39 -13.07 -12.45
N GLN A 355 -5.87 -14.15 -11.87
CA GLN A 355 -5.15 -14.87 -10.81
C GLN A 355 -3.84 -15.47 -11.33
N ASP A 356 -3.83 -16.00 -12.54
CA ASP A 356 -2.61 -16.53 -13.17
C ASP A 356 -1.61 -15.43 -13.50
N ASP A 357 -2.08 -14.27 -14.02
CA ASP A 357 -1.24 -13.09 -14.21
C ASP A 357 -0.57 -12.68 -12.89
N LEU A 358 -1.35 -12.62 -11.81
CA LEU A 358 -0.82 -12.26 -10.49
C LEU A 358 0.20 -13.27 -9.96
N ARG A 359 -0.03 -14.59 -10.14
CA ARG A 359 0.94 -15.64 -9.76
C ARG A 359 2.24 -15.52 -10.54
N GLN A 360 2.14 -15.15 -11.82
CA GLN A 360 3.29 -15.00 -12.72
C GLN A 360 3.97 -13.64 -12.54
N SER A 361 3.32 -12.69 -11.87
CA SER A 361 3.89 -11.36 -11.65
C SER A 361 5.21 -11.46 -10.89
N GLU A 362 6.08 -10.49 -11.13
CA GLU A 362 7.38 -10.42 -10.45
C GLU A 362 7.28 -10.05 -8.98
N ILE A 363 6.07 -9.74 -8.51
CA ILE A 363 5.80 -9.51 -7.09
C ILE A 363 6.05 -10.81 -6.35
N GLY A 364 7.07 -10.80 -5.55
CA GLY A 364 7.38 -11.96 -4.72
C GLY A 364 8.34 -12.99 -5.30
N LYS A 365 8.95 -12.77 -6.45
CA LYS A 365 10.04 -13.61 -6.97
C LYS A 365 11.41 -13.30 -6.34
N PHE A 366 11.47 -12.33 -5.46
CA PHE A 366 12.71 -11.73 -5.00
C PHE A 366 13.11 -12.18 -3.60
N THR A 367 14.35 -11.90 -3.28
CA THR A 367 15.05 -12.25 -2.05
C THR A 367 14.28 -11.85 -0.78
N ASN A 368 14.29 -12.69 0.24
CA ASN A 368 13.81 -12.36 1.58
C ASN A 368 14.55 -11.12 2.11
N ILE A 369 13.88 -10.27 2.89
CA ILE A 369 14.49 -9.08 3.48
C ILE A 369 15.67 -9.41 4.40
N LEU A 370 15.67 -10.56 5.05
CA LEU A 370 16.78 -10.99 5.90
C LEU A 370 18.04 -11.25 5.08
N ASP A 371 17.90 -11.85 3.89
CA ASP A 371 19.05 -12.06 2.97
C ASP A 371 19.59 -10.71 2.48
N VAL A 372 18.72 -9.73 2.26
CA VAL A 372 19.14 -8.35 1.91
C VAL A 372 19.92 -7.72 3.06
N PHE A 373 19.49 -7.90 4.31
CA PHE A 373 20.23 -7.40 5.46
C PHE A 373 21.64 -8.00 5.53
N ASP A 374 21.74 -9.31 5.36
CA ASP A 374 23.02 -10.02 5.39
C ASP A 374 23.92 -9.58 4.22
N GLU A 375 23.38 -9.44 3.01
CA GLU A 375 24.12 -8.96 1.86
C GLU A 375 24.63 -7.52 2.07
N VAL A 376 23.78 -6.61 2.53
CA VAL A 376 24.14 -5.20 2.79
C VAL A 376 25.25 -5.09 3.84
N ILE A 377 25.20 -5.90 4.89
CA ILE A 377 26.17 -5.89 5.97
C ILE A 377 27.52 -6.49 5.51
N ASN A 378 27.49 -7.57 4.71
CA ASN A 378 28.71 -8.27 4.27
C ASN A 378 29.50 -7.49 3.22
N VAL A 379 28.89 -6.59 2.47
CA VAL A 379 29.61 -5.69 1.54
C VAL A 379 30.56 -4.72 2.29
N GLN A 380 30.44 -4.59 3.61
CA GLN A 380 31.32 -3.74 4.43
C GLN A 380 32.54 -4.48 5.01
N LYS A 381 32.51 -5.80 5.05
CA LYS A 381 33.61 -6.62 5.53
C LYS A 381 34.60 -6.88 4.40
#